data_ac660c465f733466f7fcb0390e08d5e7
#
_entry.id   ac660c465f733466f7fcb0390e08d5e7
#
_cell.length_a   1.000
_cell.length_b   1.000
_cell.length_c   1.000
_cell.angle_alpha   90.00
_cell.angle_beta   90.00
_cell.angle_gamma   90.00
#
_symmetry.space_group_name_H-M   'P 1'
#
loop_
_entity.id
_entity.type
_entity.pdbx_description
1 polymer ?
#
loop_
_entity_poly.entity_id
_entity_poly.type
_entity_poly.pdbx_seq_one_letter_code
_entity_poly.pdbx_strand_id
1 'polypeptide(L)'
;MQSVPFNPAVALRFIEYYNTTLQFQSTLAFLKDPPAEYQQPPVDVMQVLKDIQSNVTAGVYQNQYSFEADIQLLLSRMHDAHIVLYSGVLEPFTFASPLGIISASVDGKLAPEVFLVGILNKRLITTSRS
;
A
#
# COMPACT_ATOMS: atom_id res chain seq x y z
N MET A 1 -9.92 -4.69 -15.97
CA MET A 1 -10.14 -4.14 -14.63
C MET A 1 -11.04 -2.90 -14.63
N GLN A 2 -10.77 -1.89 -15.46
CA GLN A 2 -11.54 -0.62 -15.46
C GLN A 2 -12.97 -0.74 -16.03
N SER A 3 -13.35 -1.87 -16.63
CA SER A 3 -14.71 -2.13 -17.13
C SER A 3 -15.72 -2.54 -16.04
N VAL A 4 -15.26 -2.80 -14.82
CA VAL A 4 -16.14 -3.17 -13.71
C VAL A 4 -16.80 -1.91 -13.16
N PRO A 5 -18.14 -1.82 -13.17
CA PRO A 5 -18.84 -0.63 -12.71
C PRO A 5 -18.66 -0.42 -11.21
N PHE A 6 -18.57 0.84 -10.82
CA PHE A 6 -18.47 1.23 -9.41
C PHE A 6 -19.85 1.31 -8.77
N ASN A 7 -19.98 0.81 -7.54
CA ASN A 7 -21.21 0.94 -6.75
C ASN A 7 -20.95 1.77 -5.48
N PRO A 8 -21.29 3.08 -5.50
CA PRO A 8 -21.04 3.98 -4.36
C PRO A 8 -21.69 3.53 -3.04
N ALA A 9 -22.90 2.96 -3.10
CA ALA A 9 -23.60 2.53 -1.89
C ALA A 9 -22.92 1.34 -1.20
N VAL A 10 -22.34 0.43 -1.99
CA VAL A 10 -21.53 -0.68 -1.45
C VAL A 10 -20.22 -0.17 -0.90
N ALA A 11 -19.55 0.75 -1.61
CA ALA A 11 -18.29 1.34 -1.18
C ALA A 11 -18.43 2.10 0.14
N LEU A 12 -19.49 2.90 0.33
CA LEU A 12 -19.73 3.62 1.59
C LEU A 12 -19.92 2.67 2.77
N ARG A 13 -20.69 1.58 2.60
CA ARG A 13 -20.84 0.56 3.65
C ARG A 13 -19.52 -0.16 3.97
N PHE A 14 -18.72 -0.43 2.97
CA PHE A 14 -17.40 -1.00 3.14
C PHE A 14 -16.48 -0.06 3.94
N ILE A 15 -16.47 1.24 3.61
CA ILE A 15 -15.68 2.24 4.33
C ILE A 15 -16.13 2.36 5.78
N GLU A 16 -17.43 2.35 6.05
CA GLU A 16 -17.99 2.37 7.42
C GLU A 16 -17.50 1.16 8.24
N TYR A 17 -17.54 -0.03 7.66
CA TYR A 17 -17.00 -1.24 8.28
C TYR A 17 -15.48 -1.11 8.53
N TYR A 18 -14.73 -0.65 7.54
CA TYR A 18 -13.27 -0.46 7.66
C TYR A 18 -12.92 0.61 8.68
N ASN A 19 -13.66 1.71 8.73
CA ASN A 19 -13.47 2.76 9.73
C ASN A 19 -13.58 2.20 11.15
N THR A 20 -14.53 1.33 11.41
CA THR A 20 -14.69 0.68 12.71
C THR A 20 -13.56 -0.33 12.97
N THR A 21 -13.23 -1.15 11.98
CA THR A 21 -12.23 -2.22 12.11
C THR A 21 -10.81 -1.66 12.30
N LEU A 22 -10.42 -0.66 11.51
CA LEU A 22 -9.06 -0.10 11.57
C LEU A 22 -8.78 0.67 12.86
N GLN A 23 -9.81 1.10 13.61
CA GLN A 23 -9.60 1.72 14.94
C GLN A 23 -8.95 0.77 15.95
N PHE A 24 -9.05 -0.55 15.76
CA PHE A 24 -8.35 -1.53 16.61
C PHE A 24 -6.86 -1.65 16.30
N GLN A 25 -6.39 -1.04 15.21
CA GLN A 25 -4.97 -1.08 14.86
C GLN A 25 -4.14 -0.25 15.83
N SER A 26 -3.25 -0.91 16.57
CA SER A 26 -2.46 -0.30 17.65
C SER A 26 -1.40 0.70 17.16
N THR A 27 -1.03 0.63 15.87
CA THR A 27 0.04 1.45 15.27
C THR A 27 -0.44 2.77 14.67
N LEU A 28 -1.73 3.11 14.73
CA LEU A 28 -2.30 4.30 14.06
C LEU A 28 -1.60 5.60 14.48
N ALA A 29 -1.36 5.79 15.79
CA ALA A 29 -0.70 6.98 16.28
C ALA A 29 0.76 7.06 15.83
N PHE A 30 1.47 5.93 15.82
CA PHE A 30 2.83 5.81 15.33
C PHE A 30 2.94 6.10 13.83
N LEU A 31 2.02 5.57 13.03
CA LEU A 31 1.99 5.81 11.58
C LEU A 31 1.71 7.27 11.23
N LYS A 32 0.90 7.95 12.04
CA LYS A 32 0.56 9.36 11.85
C LYS A 32 1.71 10.29 12.20
N ASP A 33 2.43 10.00 13.27
CA ASP A 33 3.57 10.79 13.76
C ASP A 33 4.73 9.86 14.15
N PRO A 34 5.43 9.31 13.13
CA PRO A 34 6.51 8.37 13.36
C PRO A 34 7.77 9.08 13.88
N PRO A 35 8.64 8.38 14.64
CA PRO A 35 9.92 8.92 15.04
C PRO A 35 10.82 9.20 13.85
N ALA A 36 11.81 10.08 14.05
CA ALA A 36 12.70 10.55 12.97
C ALA A 36 13.47 9.42 12.27
N GLU A 37 13.74 8.32 12.97
CA GLU A 37 14.44 7.17 12.45
C GLU A 37 13.56 6.26 11.57
N TYR A 38 12.25 6.47 11.57
CA TYR A 38 11.34 5.70 10.73
C TYR A 38 11.47 6.13 9.27
N GLN A 39 11.90 5.21 8.42
CA GLN A 39 12.29 5.52 7.04
C GLN A 39 11.11 5.64 6.07
N GLN A 40 9.87 5.41 6.52
CA GLN A 40 8.68 5.53 5.68
C GLN A 40 7.96 6.86 5.95
N PRO A 41 7.28 7.42 4.96
CA PRO A 41 6.53 8.66 5.15
C PRO A 41 5.36 8.45 6.13
N PRO A 42 5.01 9.48 6.92
CA PRO A 42 3.87 9.42 7.83
C PRO A 42 2.56 9.19 7.05
N VAL A 43 1.61 8.52 7.69
CA VAL A 43 0.26 8.34 7.15
C VAL A 43 -0.79 8.43 8.25
N ASP A 44 -1.72 9.37 8.10
CA ASP A 44 -2.94 9.42 8.91
C ASP A 44 -4.00 8.51 8.26
N VAL A 45 -4.00 7.25 8.66
CA VAL A 45 -4.85 6.20 8.08
C VAL A 45 -6.33 6.59 8.12
N MET A 46 -6.79 7.14 9.24
CA MET A 46 -8.19 7.49 9.43
C MET A 46 -8.58 8.71 8.59
N GLN A 47 -7.67 9.66 8.41
CA GLN A 47 -7.90 10.81 7.53
C GLN A 47 -7.95 10.40 6.06
N VAL A 48 -7.02 9.56 5.60
CA VAL A 48 -7.03 9.04 4.22
C VAL A 48 -8.31 8.24 3.94
N LEU A 49 -8.79 7.45 4.90
CA LEU A 49 -10.06 6.73 4.75
C LEU A 49 -11.26 7.69 4.60
N LYS A 50 -11.27 8.81 5.34
CA LYS A 50 -12.27 9.88 5.17
C LYS A 50 -12.17 10.56 3.81
N ASP A 51 -10.97 10.78 3.31
CA ASP A 51 -10.75 11.39 2.00
C ASP A 51 -11.29 10.47 0.90
N ILE A 52 -11.05 9.16 0.99
CA ILE A 52 -11.64 8.15 0.10
C ILE A 52 -13.17 8.18 0.18
N GLN A 53 -13.75 8.26 1.39
CA GLN A 53 -15.20 8.40 1.57
C GLN A 53 -15.76 9.65 0.89
N SER A 54 -15.06 10.77 1.03
CA SER A 54 -15.43 12.03 0.39
C SER A 54 -15.38 11.92 -1.13
N ASN A 55 -14.37 11.23 -1.68
CA ASN A 55 -14.24 10.95 -3.11
C ASN A 55 -15.39 10.07 -3.64
N VAL A 56 -15.83 9.07 -2.86
CA VAL A 56 -17.02 8.26 -3.19
C VAL A 56 -18.25 9.14 -3.28
N THR A 57 -18.47 10.01 -2.27
CA THR A 57 -19.64 10.89 -2.20
C THR A 57 -19.63 11.94 -3.33
N ALA A 58 -18.46 12.43 -3.69
CA ALA A 58 -18.28 13.40 -4.78
C ALA A 58 -18.34 12.76 -6.19
N GLY A 59 -18.47 11.42 -6.31
CA GLY A 59 -18.54 10.74 -7.59
C GLY A 59 -17.22 10.70 -8.36
N VAL A 60 -16.08 10.77 -7.67
CA VAL A 60 -14.75 10.76 -8.29
C VAL A 60 -14.44 9.42 -8.96
N TYR A 61 -14.88 8.31 -8.35
CA TYR A 61 -14.58 6.97 -8.85
C TYR A 61 -15.47 6.59 -10.02
N GLN A 62 -14.84 6.36 -11.18
CA GLN A 62 -15.52 5.96 -12.42
C GLN A 62 -15.67 4.44 -12.57
N ASN A 63 -14.92 3.65 -11.81
CA ASN A 63 -14.90 2.19 -11.87
C ASN A 63 -14.44 1.60 -10.53
N GLN A 64 -14.75 0.32 -10.33
CA GLN A 64 -14.43 -0.40 -9.10
C GLN A 64 -12.91 -0.51 -8.86
N TYR A 65 -12.12 -0.65 -9.93
CA TYR A 65 -10.67 -0.75 -9.82
C TYR A 65 -10.04 0.47 -9.15
N SER A 66 -10.45 1.69 -9.53
CA SER A 66 -9.88 2.92 -8.96
C SER A 66 -10.15 3.04 -7.46
N PHE A 67 -11.36 2.66 -7.02
CA PHE A 67 -11.71 2.64 -5.60
C PHE A 67 -10.89 1.59 -4.82
N GLU A 68 -10.84 0.35 -5.32
CA GLU A 68 -10.09 -0.73 -4.65
C GLU A 68 -8.59 -0.43 -4.62
N ALA A 69 -8.04 0.20 -5.67
CA ALA A 69 -6.64 0.62 -5.72
C ALA A 69 -6.31 1.63 -4.61
N ASP A 70 -7.17 2.63 -4.37
CA ASP A 70 -6.95 3.62 -3.30
C ASP A 70 -6.99 2.96 -1.91
N ILE A 71 -7.92 2.05 -1.67
CA ILE A 71 -7.95 1.27 -0.42
C ILE A 71 -6.70 0.41 -0.27
N GLN A 72 -6.30 -0.31 -1.33
CA GLN A 72 -5.11 -1.16 -1.31
C GLN A 72 -3.83 -0.36 -1.06
N LEU A 73 -3.71 0.83 -1.68
CA LEU A 73 -2.59 1.73 -1.45
C LEU A 73 -2.55 2.25 0.00
N LEU A 74 -3.71 2.59 0.58
CA LEU A 74 -3.80 2.97 1.99
C LEU A 74 -3.26 1.86 2.89
N LEU A 75 -3.74 0.62 2.71
CA LEU A 75 -3.30 -0.52 3.52
C LEU A 75 -1.82 -0.83 3.33
N SER A 76 -1.30 -0.74 2.10
CA SER A 76 0.12 -0.93 1.82
C SER A 76 1.02 0.09 2.52
N ARG A 77 0.53 1.34 2.69
CA ARG A 77 1.26 2.40 3.42
C ARG A 77 1.29 2.19 4.93
N MET A 78 0.49 1.28 5.47
CA MET A 78 0.55 0.91 6.89
C MET A 78 1.75 0.00 7.21
N HIS A 79 2.38 -0.60 6.20
CA HIS A 79 3.53 -1.50 6.33
C HIS A 79 3.33 -2.65 7.34
N ASP A 80 2.08 -3.13 7.46
CA ASP A 80 1.69 -4.24 8.32
C ASP A 80 1.19 -5.42 7.48
N ALA A 81 1.95 -6.51 7.47
CA ALA A 81 1.63 -7.72 6.71
C ALA A 81 0.39 -8.48 7.25
N HIS A 82 -0.11 -8.13 8.43
CA HIS A 82 -1.33 -8.72 8.99
C HIS A 82 -2.60 -8.03 8.46
N ILE A 83 -2.45 -6.85 7.84
CA ILE A 83 -3.57 -6.12 7.24
C ILE A 83 -3.60 -6.42 5.76
N VAL A 84 -4.44 -7.37 5.38
CA VAL A 84 -4.61 -7.80 3.99
C VAL A 84 -6.05 -7.58 3.56
N LEU A 85 -6.23 -6.99 2.38
CA LEU A 85 -7.51 -6.90 1.71
C LEU A 85 -7.50 -7.79 0.47
N TYR A 86 -8.42 -8.72 0.39
CA TYR A 86 -8.72 -9.50 -0.81
C TYR A 86 -9.75 -8.73 -1.64
N SER A 87 -9.26 -7.85 -2.50
CA SER A 87 -10.09 -6.97 -3.34
C SER A 87 -10.66 -7.73 -4.51
N GLY A 88 -11.98 -7.65 -4.75
CA GLY A 88 -12.66 -8.43 -5.78
C GLY A 88 -12.13 -8.23 -7.20
N VAL A 89 -11.77 -6.98 -7.57
CA VAL A 89 -11.26 -6.65 -8.91
C VAL A 89 -9.76 -6.81 -9.01
N LEU A 90 -9.02 -6.58 -7.92
CA LEU A 90 -7.55 -6.69 -7.91
C LEU A 90 -7.07 -8.13 -7.70
N GLU A 91 -7.83 -8.96 -6.98
CA GLU A 91 -7.44 -10.31 -6.58
C GLU A 91 -7.06 -11.24 -7.76
N PRO A 92 -7.77 -11.23 -8.91
CA PRO A 92 -7.42 -12.10 -10.03
C PRO A 92 -6.11 -11.72 -10.73
N PHE A 93 -5.48 -10.60 -10.37
CA PHE A 93 -4.31 -10.08 -11.06
C PHE A 93 -3.08 -10.10 -10.16
N THR A 94 -1.96 -10.54 -10.72
CA THR A 94 -0.65 -10.44 -10.10
C THR A 94 0.13 -9.31 -10.76
N PHE A 95 0.53 -8.33 -9.97
CA PHE A 95 1.40 -7.24 -10.41
C PHE A 95 2.84 -7.66 -10.15
N ALA A 96 3.63 -7.76 -11.20
CA ALA A 96 5.04 -8.15 -11.09
C ALA A 96 5.95 -7.15 -11.81
N SER A 97 7.11 -6.91 -11.23
CA SER A 97 8.20 -6.21 -11.90
C SER A 97 9.10 -7.21 -12.62
N PRO A 98 9.58 -6.90 -13.83
CA PRO A 98 10.61 -7.71 -14.49
C PRO A 98 11.97 -7.62 -13.78
N LEU A 99 12.11 -6.68 -12.84
CA LEU A 99 13.32 -6.49 -12.05
C LEU A 99 13.19 -7.23 -10.72
N GLY A 100 14.11 -8.15 -10.46
CA GLY A 100 14.27 -8.76 -9.15
C GLY A 100 14.85 -7.75 -8.16
N ILE A 101 14.24 -7.65 -6.98
CA ILE A 101 14.73 -6.82 -5.88
C ILE A 101 15.09 -7.74 -4.74
N ILE A 102 16.30 -7.60 -4.21
CA ILE A 102 16.76 -8.33 -3.03
C ILE A 102 17.28 -7.34 -1.98
N SER A 103 17.11 -7.68 -0.71
CA SER A 103 17.74 -6.99 0.40
C SER A 103 18.80 -7.92 0.97
N ALA A 104 20.05 -7.46 1.01
CA ALA A 104 21.17 -8.28 1.48
C ALA A 104 22.21 -7.43 2.22
N SER A 105 22.76 -7.98 3.30
CA SER A 105 23.96 -7.44 3.92
C SER A 105 25.19 -7.98 3.19
N VAL A 106 26.09 -7.09 2.77
CA VAL A 106 27.29 -7.45 2.00
C VAL A 106 28.27 -8.31 2.83
N ASP A 107 28.33 -8.08 4.12
CA ASP A 107 29.28 -8.75 5.05
C ASP A 107 28.59 -9.51 6.18
N GLY A 108 27.24 -9.53 6.20
CA GLY A 108 26.44 -10.15 7.26
C GLY A 108 26.44 -9.40 8.59
N LYS A 109 27.03 -8.21 8.66
CA LYS A 109 27.14 -7.37 9.88
C LYS A 109 26.53 -6.00 9.70
N LEU A 110 26.68 -5.40 8.52
CA LEU A 110 26.06 -4.12 8.19
C LEU A 110 24.56 -4.27 7.93
N ALA A 111 23.83 -3.16 8.08
CA ALA A 111 22.42 -3.13 7.71
C ALA A 111 22.22 -3.57 6.25
N PRO A 112 21.18 -4.34 5.94
CA PRO A 112 20.90 -4.76 4.58
C PRO A 112 20.66 -3.57 3.64
N GLU A 113 21.24 -3.65 2.44
CA GLU A 113 20.99 -2.72 1.34
C GLU A 113 20.09 -3.37 0.29
N VAL A 114 19.40 -2.54 -0.49
CA VAL A 114 18.52 -3.00 -1.56
C VAL A 114 19.28 -3.07 -2.88
N PHE A 115 19.28 -4.23 -3.50
CA PHE A 115 19.93 -4.48 -4.78
C PHE A 115 18.90 -4.84 -5.85
N LEU A 116 19.12 -4.36 -7.08
CA LEU A 116 18.40 -4.82 -8.26
C LEU A 116 19.13 -6.01 -8.88
N VAL A 117 18.40 -7.11 -9.08
CA VAL A 117 18.92 -8.30 -9.75
C VAL A 117 18.52 -8.26 -11.21
N GLY A 118 19.49 -8.04 -12.10
CA GLY A 118 19.25 -8.10 -13.55
C GLY A 118 19.13 -9.55 -14.01
N ILE A 119 18.10 -9.85 -14.78
CA ILE A 119 17.85 -11.20 -15.32
C ILE A 119 18.90 -11.61 -16.36
N LEU A 120 19.63 -10.68 -16.96
CA LEU A 120 20.54 -10.91 -18.09
C LEU A 120 22.05 -10.79 -17.80
N ASN A 121 22.45 -10.36 -16.62
CA ASN A 121 23.86 -10.36 -16.23
C ASN A 121 23.98 -10.40 -14.71
N LYS A 122 24.72 -11.35 -14.19
CA LYS A 122 25.06 -11.54 -12.76
C LYS A 122 25.84 -10.38 -12.13
N ARG A 123 25.52 -9.13 -12.45
CA ARG A 123 26.08 -7.96 -11.80
C ARG A 123 25.04 -7.33 -10.90
N LEU A 124 25.30 -7.38 -9.62
CA LEU A 124 24.62 -6.56 -8.63
C LEU A 124 24.88 -5.10 -8.97
N ILE A 125 23.83 -4.34 -9.27
CA ILE A 125 23.97 -2.90 -9.48
C ILE A 125 23.65 -2.26 -8.13
N THR A 126 24.67 -1.79 -7.46
CA THR A 126 24.52 -0.99 -6.23
C THR A 126 24.13 0.43 -6.65
N THR A 127 22.94 0.88 -6.27
CA THR A 127 22.63 2.33 -6.33
C THR A 127 23.21 2.96 -5.07
N SER A 128 24.43 3.52 -5.17
CA SER A 128 24.94 4.38 -4.11
C SER A 128 24.11 5.67 -4.08
N ARG A 129 23.53 6.01 -2.94
CA ARG A 129 23.05 7.37 -2.68
C ARG A 129 24.27 8.30 -2.59
N SER A 130 24.33 9.27 -3.48
CA SER A 130 25.07 10.51 -3.28
C SER A 130 24.22 11.49 -2.51
#